data_3f84e5ae7e7d6d11a5976273e9354ccb
#
_entry.id   3f84e5ae7e7d6d11a5976273e9354ccb
#
_cell.length_a   1.000
_cell.length_b   1.000
_cell.length_c   1.000
_cell.angle_alpha   90.00
_cell.angle_beta   90.00
_cell.angle_gamma   90.00
#
_symmetry.space_group_name_H-M   'P 1'
#
loop_
_entity.id
_entity.type
_entity.pdbx_description
1 polymer ?
#
loop_
_entity_poly.entity_id
_entity_poly.type
_entity_poly.pdbx_seq_one_letter_code
_entity_poly.pdbx_strand_id
1 'polypeptide(L)'
;ITKTGKARAAIRRYWHEKGERKEERVKKYNTTLWISLPDKPGQLGNVSSLIGEHKLNISNLVMAGKNPNYINFKFQLIIRDLKNFTNFIAELKQKGIKFKIIRHEDKRNAFTQKILRYFKKN
;
A
#
# COMPACT_ATOMS: atom_id res chain seq x y z
N ILE A 1 4.47 32.29 12.93
CA ILE A 1 4.51 32.12 12.77
C ILE A 1 5.01 32.06 12.61
N THR A 2 5.44 32.04 12.76
CA THR A 2 5.73 31.91 12.62
C THR A 2 6.38 31.58 12.46
N LYS A 3 7.12 31.06 12.88
CA LYS A 3 7.59 30.61 12.69
C LYS A 3 8.02 29.96 13.12
N THR A 4 8.49 29.54 14.35
CA THR A 4 8.52 28.96 14.60
C THR A 4 8.11 28.58 15.06
N GLY A 5 9.35 28.25 16.64
CA GLY A 5 8.02 28.21 16.91
C GLY A 5 7.27 29.08 16.01
N LYS A 6 7.75 30.20 15.85
CA LYS A 6 7.08 31.03 14.97
C LYS A 6 7.23 30.52 13.59
N ALA A 7 8.41 30.14 13.26
CA ALA A 7 8.60 29.61 11.97
C ALA A 7 7.80 28.35 11.86
N ARG A 8 7.84 27.55 12.92
CA ARG A 8 7.09 26.40 12.94
C ARG A 8 5.66 26.68 12.93
N ALA A 9 5.24 27.62 13.71
CA ALA A 9 3.88 28.00 13.77
C ALA A 9 3.50 28.64 12.45
N ALA A 10 4.38 29.36 11.86
CA ALA A 10 4.09 29.97 10.59
C ALA A 10 3.98 28.89 9.54
N ILE A 11 4.82 27.95 9.60
CA ILE A 11 4.76 26.84 8.67
C ILE A 11 3.50 26.09 8.92
N ARG A 12 3.19 25.82 10.16
CA ARG A 12 2.02 25.13 10.48
C ARG A 12 0.80 25.89 10.09
N ARG A 13 0.83 27.18 10.27
CA ARG A 13 -0.27 27.98 9.89
C ARG A 13 -0.37 28.07 8.40
N TYR A 14 0.75 28.13 7.75
CA TYR A 14 0.80 28.12 6.31
C TYR A 14 0.13 26.85 5.86
N TRP A 15 0.44 25.74 6.49
CA TRP A 15 -0.16 24.49 6.13
C TRP A 15 -1.61 24.47 6.47
N HIS A 16 -2.03 25.28 7.37
CA HIS A 16 -3.40 25.35 7.70
C HIS A 16 -4.16 26.18 6.75
N GLU A 17 -3.62 27.26 6.35
CA GLU A 17 -4.23 28.05 5.39
C GLU A 17 -4.24 27.35 4.14
N LYS A 18 -3.22 26.55 4.01
CA LYS A 18 -3.15 25.66 2.91
C LYS A 18 -3.39 24.33 3.47
N GLY A 19 -4.01 24.30 4.59
CA GLY A 19 -4.14 23.08 5.32
C GLY A 19 -4.85 22.06 4.53
N GLU A 20 -5.75 22.50 3.76
CA GLU A 20 -6.48 21.60 2.95
C GLU A 20 -5.53 20.94 2.03
N ARG A 21 -4.60 21.68 1.49
CA ARG A 21 -3.67 21.07 0.59
C ARG A 21 -2.84 20.04 1.27
N LYS A 22 -2.45 20.34 2.48
CA LYS A 22 -1.69 19.40 3.21
C LYS A 22 -2.49 18.15 3.43
N GLU A 23 -3.72 18.29 3.77
CA GLU A 23 -4.55 17.17 3.97
C GLU A 23 -4.77 16.44 2.69
N GLU A 24 -4.84 17.16 1.61
CA GLU A 24 -5.01 16.53 0.35
C GLU A 24 -3.83 15.68 0.00
N ARG A 25 -2.67 16.06 0.48
CA ARG A 25 -1.51 15.29 0.20
C ARG A 25 -1.47 14.00 0.96
N VAL A 26 -2.23 13.91 2.03
CA VAL A 26 -2.30 12.69 2.78
C VAL A 26 -3.46 11.92 2.24
N LYS A 27 -3.31 11.42 1.05
CA LYS A 27 -4.35 10.66 0.44
C LYS A 27 -4.23 9.21 0.79
N LYS A 28 -5.33 8.53 0.75
CA LYS A 28 -5.34 7.11 0.97
C LYS A 28 -5.77 6.47 -0.31
N TYR A 29 -5.09 5.41 -0.65
CA TYR A 29 -5.44 4.63 -1.81
C TYR A 29 -5.87 3.26 -1.31
N ASN A 30 -6.98 2.78 -1.79
CA ASN A 30 -7.44 1.45 -1.42
C ASN A 30 -7.07 0.48 -2.52
N THR A 31 -6.39 -0.55 -2.15
CA THR A 31 -5.88 -1.52 -3.11
C THR A 31 -6.27 -2.91 -2.68
N THR A 32 -6.75 -3.71 -3.60
CA THR A 32 -7.05 -5.11 -3.34
C THR A 32 -5.99 -5.95 -4.02
N LEU A 33 -5.39 -6.81 -3.25
CA LEU A 33 -4.27 -7.60 -3.72
C LEU A 33 -4.52 -9.06 -3.41
N TRP A 34 -4.37 -9.91 -4.40
CA TRP A 34 -4.42 -11.35 -4.18
C TRP A 34 -3.00 -11.85 -4.01
N ILE A 35 -2.79 -12.65 -2.99
CA ILE A 35 -1.49 -13.25 -2.76
C ILE A 35 -1.70 -14.74 -2.56
N SER A 36 -0.95 -15.55 -3.28
CA SER A 36 -1.00 -16.99 -3.14
C SER A 36 0.19 -17.44 -2.31
N LEU A 37 -0.09 -18.10 -1.22
CA LEU A 37 0.97 -18.54 -0.31
C LEU A 37 0.94 -20.06 -0.17
N PRO A 38 2.09 -20.68 0.01
CA PRO A 38 2.12 -22.11 0.30
C PRO A 38 1.32 -22.36 1.58
N ASP A 39 0.65 -23.49 1.62
CA ASP A 39 -0.16 -23.85 2.78
C ASP A 39 0.76 -24.43 3.85
N LYS A 40 1.49 -23.56 4.51
CA LYS A 40 2.44 -23.93 5.55
C LYS A 40 2.37 -22.94 6.69
N PRO A 41 2.71 -23.39 7.89
CA PRO A 41 2.69 -22.47 9.04
C PRO A 41 3.60 -21.28 8.82
N GLY A 42 3.18 -20.14 9.29
CA GLY A 42 4.00 -18.95 9.26
C GLY A 42 3.98 -18.15 7.98
N GLN A 43 3.39 -18.66 6.92
CA GLN A 43 3.42 -17.96 5.65
C GLN A 43 2.61 -16.67 5.71
N LEU A 44 1.42 -16.72 6.25
CA LEU A 44 0.60 -15.53 6.36
C LEU A 44 1.25 -14.51 7.30
N GLY A 45 1.85 -14.99 8.37
CA GLY A 45 2.53 -14.10 9.29
C GLY A 45 3.69 -13.37 8.63
N ASN A 46 4.43 -14.08 7.78
CA ASN A 46 5.55 -13.47 7.07
C ASN A 46 5.07 -12.34 6.17
N VAL A 47 4.01 -12.58 5.42
CA VAL A 47 3.50 -11.56 4.53
C VAL A 47 2.91 -10.39 5.30
N SER A 48 2.21 -10.69 6.38
CA SER A 48 1.63 -9.62 7.19
C SER A 48 2.71 -8.75 7.81
N SER A 49 3.81 -9.36 8.24
CA SER A 49 4.92 -8.60 8.78
C SER A 49 5.54 -7.73 7.70
N LEU A 50 5.65 -8.26 6.51
CA LEU A 50 6.22 -7.52 5.40
C LEU A 50 5.36 -6.30 5.09
N ILE A 51 4.05 -6.48 5.11
CA ILE A 51 3.13 -5.37 4.88
C ILE A 51 3.37 -4.28 5.91
N GLY A 52 3.52 -4.68 7.17
CA GLY A 52 3.77 -3.71 8.23
C GLY A 52 5.10 -3.02 8.09
N GLU A 53 6.13 -3.75 7.67
CA GLU A 53 7.45 -3.17 7.48
C GLU A 53 7.44 -2.09 6.41
N HIS A 54 6.57 -2.25 5.43
CA HIS A 54 6.46 -1.25 4.38
C HIS A 54 5.40 -0.19 4.71
N LYS A 55 4.95 -0.18 5.96
CA LYS A 55 4.04 0.86 6.45
C LYS A 55 2.72 0.88 5.72
N LEU A 56 2.26 -0.28 5.33
CA LEU A 56 0.95 -0.41 4.73
C LEU A 56 0.01 -0.97 5.79
N ASN A 57 -1.25 -0.58 5.70
CA ASN A 57 -2.25 -1.07 6.65
C ASN A 57 -3.17 -2.05 5.97
N ILE A 58 -3.50 -3.11 6.68
CA ILE A 58 -4.46 -4.07 6.19
C ILE A 58 -5.82 -3.66 6.72
N SER A 59 -6.73 -3.35 5.82
CA SER A 59 -8.08 -3.00 6.24
C SER A 59 -8.99 -4.22 6.23
N ASN A 60 -8.65 -5.23 5.46
CA ASN A 60 -9.43 -6.44 5.44
C ASN A 60 -8.60 -7.57 4.86
N LEU A 61 -8.87 -8.77 5.30
CA LEU A 61 -8.14 -9.94 4.86
C LEU A 61 -9.10 -11.10 4.80
N VAL A 62 -9.17 -11.75 3.66
CA VAL A 62 -10.09 -12.85 3.46
C VAL A 62 -9.37 -13.99 2.77
N MET A 63 -9.66 -15.21 3.19
CA MET A 63 -9.17 -16.35 2.45
C MET A 63 -10.06 -16.47 1.23
N ALA A 64 -9.49 -16.35 0.06
CA ALA A 64 -10.26 -16.29 -1.16
C ALA A 64 -10.36 -17.61 -1.89
N GLY A 65 -9.56 -18.58 -1.49
CA GLY A 65 -9.62 -19.90 -2.12
C GLY A 65 -8.45 -20.73 -1.67
N LYS A 66 -8.54 -22.01 -1.96
CA LYS A 66 -7.52 -22.92 -1.54
C LYS A 66 -7.40 -24.05 -2.56
N ASN A 67 -6.20 -24.39 -2.89
CA ASN A 67 -5.96 -25.60 -3.69
C ASN A 67 -5.05 -26.46 -2.84
N PRO A 68 -4.66 -27.64 -3.31
CA PRO A 68 -3.93 -28.57 -2.45
C PRO A 68 -2.67 -28.03 -1.82
N ASN A 69 -1.98 -27.15 -2.53
CA ASN A 69 -0.67 -26.69 -2.04
C ASN A 69 -0.62 -25.24 -1.66
N TYR A 70 -1.61 -24.48 -2.02
CA TYR A 70 -1.59 -23.03 -1.83
C TYR A 70 -2.89 -22.51 -1.29
N ILE A 71 -2.81 -21.41 -0.59
CA ILE A 71 -4.00 -20.70 -0.12
C ILE A 71 -3.94 -19.32 -0.73
N ASN A 72 -5.05 -18.90 -1.29
CA ASN A 72 -5.15 -17.57 -1.89
C ASN A 72 -5.81 -16.64 -0.89
N PHE A 73 -5.16 -15.52 -0.65
CA PHE A 73 -5.69 -14.52 0.26
C PHE A 73 -5.98 -13.24 -0.49
N LYS A 74 -7.02 -12.58 -0.09
CA LYS A 74 -7.34 -11.27 -0.64
C LYS A 74 -7.08 -10.26 0.46
N PHE A 75 -6.13 -9.39 0.22
CA PHE A 75 -5.78 -8.34 1.16
C PHE A 75 -6.32 -7.04 0.66
N GLN A 76 -7.01 -6.32 1.51
CA GLN A 76 -7.39 -4.96 1.18
C GLN A 76 -6.49 -4.06 1.97
N LEU A 77 -5.73 -3.25 1.27
CA LEU A 77 -4.70 -2.43 1.87
C LEU A 77 -5.03 -0.97 1.74
N ILE A 78 -4.64 -0.22 2.73
CA ILE A 78 -4.72 1.23 2.69
C ILE A 78 -3.31 1.73 2.54
N ILE A 79 -3.08 2.47 1.47
CA ILE A 79 -1.77 2.95 1.11
C ILE A 79 -1.75 4.46 1.25
N ARG A 80 -0.81 4.99 2.01
CA ARG A 80 -0.69 6.43 2.15
C ARG A 80 0.46 6.98 1.33
N ASP A 81 1.41 6.14 0.99
CA ASP A 81 2.57 6.55 0.23
C ASP A 81 2.80 5.49 -0.85
N LEU A 82 2.61 5.87 -2.08
CA LEU A 82 2.76 4.92 -3.18
C LEU A 82 4.14 4.32 -3.26
N LYS A 83 5.13 5.04 -2.77
CA LYS A 83 6.47 4.52 -2.75
C LYS A 83 6.55 3.28 -1.87
N ASN A 84 5.87 3.31 -0.74
CA ASN A 84 5.85 2.16 0.15
C ASN A 84 5.22 0.96 -0.53
N PHE A 85 4.14 1.19 -1.25
CA PHE A 85 3.47 0.12 -1.95
C PHE A 85 4.37 -0.44 -3.06
N THR A 86 5.01 0.44 -3.80
CA THR A 86 5.89 0.02 -4.88
C THR A 86 7.02 -0.84 -4.33
N ASN A 87 7.60 -0.42 -3.22
CA ASN A 87 8.67 -1.18 -2.61
C ASN A 87 8.19 -2.53 -2.11
N PHE A 88 6.99 -2.56 -1.56
CA PHE A 88 6.41 -3.81 -1.09
C PHE A 88 6.22 -4.78 -2.26
N ILE A 89 5.67 -4.30 -3.35
CA ILE A 89 5.44 -5.15 -4.52
C ILE A 89 6.76 -5.66 -5.07
N ALA A 90 7.78 -4.80 -5.08
CA ALA A 90 9.08 -5.21 -5.57
C ALA A 90 9.64 -6.34 -4.70
N GLU A 91 9.43 -6.24 -3.40
CA GLU A 91 9.92 -7.28 -2.51
C GLU A 91 9.16 -8.58 -2.68
N LEU A 92 7.86 -8.52 -2.93
CA LEU A 92 7.09 -9.72 -3.21
C LEU A 92 7.66 -10.43 -4.45
N LYS A 93 7.97 -9.65 -5.47
CA LYS A 93 8.53 -10.23 -6.68
C LYS A 93 9.89 -10.83 -6.40
N GLN A 94 10.70 -10.13 -5.64
CA GLN A 94 12.03 -10.60 -5.33
C GLN A 94 11.99 -11.92 -4.57
N LYS A 95 11.01 -12.08 -3.71
CA LYS A 95 10.87 -13.28 -2.92
C LYS A 95 10.12 -14.39 -3.65
N GLY A 96 9.69 -14.13 -4.86
CA GLY A 96 8.99 -15.13 -5.65
C GLY A 96 7.58 -15.40 -5.17
N ILE A 97 6.99 -14.48 -4.44
CA ILE A 97 5.63 -14.65 -3.96
C ILE A 97 4.66 -14.26 -5.06
N LYS A 98 3.72 -15.13 -5.35
CA LYS A 98 2.76 -14.86 -6.40
C LYS A 98 1.71 -13.89 -5.91
N PHE A 99 1.44 -12.88 -6.70
CA PHE A 99 0.45 -11.89 -6.34
C PHE A 99 -0.20 -11.32 -7.57
N LYS A 100 -1.32 -10.64 -7.36
CA LYS A 100 -2.06 -10.02 -8.44
C LYS A 100 -2.77 -8.81 -7.88
N ILE A 101 -2.60 -7.68 -8.52
CA ILE A 101 -3.30 -6.47 -8.09
C ILE A 101 -4.65 -6.50 -8.74
N ILE A 102 -5.70 -6.61 -7.92
CA ILE A 102 -7.05 -6.74 -8.42
C ILE A 102 -7.69 -5.39 -8.64
N ARG A 103 -7.42 -4.49 -7.72
CA ARG A 103 -8.09 -3.21 -7.77
C ARG A 103 -7.27 -2.14 -7.09
N HIS A 104 -7.23 -0.99 -7.70
CA HIS A 104 -6.54 0.15 -7.12
C HIS A 104 -7.40 1.37 -7.40
N GLU A 105 -7.73 2.07 -6.36
CA GLU A 105 -8.76 3.08 -6.47
C GLU A 105 -8.32 4.49 -6.77
N ASP A 106 -7.10 4.72 -7.07
CA ASP A 106 -6.69 6.05 -7.44
C ASP A 106 -6.83 6.20 -8.94
N LYS A 107 -7.93 6.76 -9.34
CA LYS A 107 -8.22 6.84 -10.76
C LYS A 107 -7.62 8.02 -11.46
N ARG A 108 -7.07 8.94 -10.70
CA ARG A 108 -6.57 10.14 -11.31
C ARG A 108 -5.09 10.23 -11.43
N ASN A 109 -4.40 9.37 -10.78
CA ASN A 109 -2.96 9.47 -10.69
C ASN A 109 -2.28 8.67 -11.79
N ALA A 110 -1.68 9.39 -12.73
CA ALA A 110 -1.00 8.74 -13.83
C ALA A 110 0.18 7.89 -13.37
N PHE A 111 0.81 8.32 -12.30
CA PHE A 111 1.93 7.58 -11.76
C PHE A 111 1.46 6.22 -11.25
N THR A 112 0.32 6.20 -10.59
CA THR A 112 -0.26 4.97 -10.11
C THR A 112 -0.59 4.05 -11.27
N GLN A 113 -1.15 4.60 -12.32
CA GLN A 113 -1.47 3.80 -13.49
C GLN A 113 -0.20 3.22 -14.09
N LYS A 114 0.85 3.98 -14.08
CA LYS A 114 2.11 3.53 -14.60
C LYS A 114 2.65 2.37 -13.79
N ILE A 115 2.58 2.48 -12.48
CA ILE A 115 3.01 1.43 -11.59
C ILE A 115 2.22 0.16 -11.85
N LEU A 116 0.92 0.29 -11.96
CA LEU A 116 0.07 -0.85 -12.21
C LEU A 116 0.45 -1.53 -13.52
N ARG A 117 0.67 -0.74 -14.55
CA ARG A 117 1.05 -1.30 -15.83
C ARG A 117 2.39 -2.00 -15.76
N TYR A 118 3.32 -1.39 -15.06
CA TYR A 118 4.64 -1.96 -14.91
C TYR A 118 4.57 -3.35 -14.28
N PHE A 119 3.84 -3.47 -13.19
CA PHE A 119 3.76 -4.74 -12.51
C PHE A 119 2.87 -5.75 -13.21
N LYS A 120 1.93 -5.28 -13.99
CA LYS A 120 1.09 -6.18 -14.72
C LYS A 120 1.84 -6.87 -15.82
N LYS A 121 2.81 -6.21 -16.38
CA LYS A 121 3.56 -6.79 -17.46
C LYS A 121 4.44 -7.90 -16.98
N ASN A 122 4.73 -7.93 -15.75
CA ASN A 122 5.57 -8.95 -15.20
C ASN A 122 4.80 -10.00 -14.47
#